data_093f25ced48a22c363005e0c01ba8794
#
_entry.id   093f25ced48a22c363005e0c01ba8794
#
_cell.length_a   1.000
_cell.length_b   1.000
_cell.length_c   1.000
_cell.angle_alpha   90.00
_cell.angle_beta   90.00
_cell.angle_gamma   90.00
#
_symmetry.space_group_name_H-M   'P 1'
#
loop_
_entity.id
_entity.type
_entity.pdbx_description
1 polymer ?
#
loop_
_entity_poly.entity_id
_entity_poly.type
_entity_poly.pdbx_seq_one_letter_code
_entity_poly.pdbx_strand_id
1 'polypeptide(L)'
;MYTFDGKAYGCPFDCFIDIIKGKWRTSILLALADGPVFFAKLQRCLPGISAKVLTENLHVFDRNGLVRRNVHATVPPTVEYSLTDRGEKLIHVMQGINGWVDGFFGK
;
A
#
# COMPACT_ATOMS: atom_id res chain seq x y z
N MET A 1 -6.27 22.27 -1.36
CA MET A 1 -5.05 21.69 -1.91
C MET A 1 -4.84 20.28 -1.39
N TYR A 2 -4.33 19.41 -2.22
CA TYR A 2 -4.14 18.01 -1.89
C TYR A 2 -2.65 17.75 -1.65
N THR A 3 -2.32 16.99 -0.60
CA THR A 3 -0.91 16.71 -0.27
C THR A 3 -0.71 15.22 -0.04
N PHE A 4 0.42 14.71 -0.53
CA PHE A 4 0.86 13.36 -0.24
C PHE A 4 2.38 13.36 -0.14
N ASP A 5 2.88 12.78 0.94
CA ASP A 5 4.32 12.65 1.23
C ASP A 5 5.08 13.97 1.07
N GLY A 6 4.48 15.05 1.59
CA GLY A 6 5.07 16.39 1.61
C GLY A 6 4.94 17.16 0.32
N LYS A 7 4.36 16.59 -0.74
CA LYS A 7 4.17 17.26 -2.01
C LYS A 7 2.72 17.71 -2.17
N ALA A 8 2.52 18.91 -2.71
CA ALA A 8 1.21 19.50 -2.95
C ALA A 8 0.76 19.31 -4.40
N TYR A 9 -0.54 19.11 -4.57
CA TYR A 9 -1.15 18.87 -5.88
C TYR A 9 -2.36 19.79 -6.05
N GLY A 10 -2.50 20.36 -7.24
CA GLY A 10 -3.69 21.14 -7.59
C GLY A 10 -4.85 20.26 -8.06
N CYS A 11 -4.56 19.04 -8.51
CA CYS A 11 -5.54 18.11 -9.04
C CYS A 11 -5.57 16.84 -8.15
N PRO A 12 -6.75 16.42 -7.65
CA PRO A 12 -6.81 15.21 -6.83
C PRO A 12 -6.37 13.95 -7.59
N PHE A 13 -6.62 13.88 -8.89
CA PHE A 13 -6.22 12.72 -9.68
C PHE A 13 -4.70 12.60 -9.77
N ASP A 14 -3.99 13.72 -9.92
CA ASP A 14 -2.53 13.73 -9.94
C ASP A 14 -1.96 13.25 -8.61
N CYS A 15 -2.59 13.65 -7.51
CA CYS A 15 -2.24 13.17 -6.18
C CYS A 15 -2.43 11.64 -6.09
N PHE A 16 -3.57 11.15 -6.57
CA PHE A 16 -3.87 9.72 -6.57
C PHE A 16 -2.81 8.92 -7.36
N ILE A 17 -2.44 9.40 -8.54
CA ILE A 17 -1.43 8.71 -9.35
C ILE A 17 -0.11 8.58 -8.58
N ASP A 18 0.31 9.63 -7.88
CA ASP A 18 1.57 9.56 -7.11
C ASP A 18 1.46 8.63 -5.89
N ILE A 19 0.26 8.48 -5.32
CA ILE A 19 0.05 7.54 -4.21
C ILE A 19 0.33 6.10 -4.64
N ILE A 20 -0.13 5.72 -5.83
CA ILE A 20 -0.03 4.34 -6.33
C ILE A 20 1.13 4.11 -7.30
N LYS A 21 1.86 5.16 -7.63
CA LYS A 21 2.93 5.11 -8.62
C LYS A 21 4.09 4.25 -8.16
N GLY A 22 4.71 3.57 -9.12
CA GLY A 22 5.89 2.74 -8.86
C GLY A 22 5.58 1.26 -8.97
N LYS A 23 6.63 0.48 -9.02
CA LYS A 23 6.54 -0.96 -9.32
C LYS A 23 5.79 -1.74 -8.25
N TRP A 24 5.93 -1.34 -6.97
CA TRP A 24 5.53 -2.20 -5.86
C TRP A 24 4.35 -1.70 -5.04
N ARG A 25 3.96 -0.42 -5.16
CA ARG A 25 2.98 0.18 -4.24
C ARG A 25 1.63 -0.51 -4.26
N THR A 26 1.08 -0.74 -5.46
CA THR A 26 -0.22 -1.41 -5.57
C THR A 26 -0.16 -2.85 -5.07
N SER A 27 0.93 -3.57 -5.38
CA SER A 27 1.11 -4.94 -4.92
C SER A 27 1.19 -5.06 -3.41
N ILE A 28 1.89 -4.12 -2.75
CA ILE A 28 1.99 -4.08 -1.30
C ILE A 28 0.62 -3.84 -0.68
N LEU A 29 -0.12 -2.85 -1.18
CA LEU A 29 -1.44 -2.53 -0.66
C LEU A 29 -2.42 -3.69 -0.84
N LEU A 30 -2.42 -4.33 -2.01
CA LEU A 30 -3.27 -5.47 -2.28
C LEU A 30 -2.93 -6.68 -1.40
N ALA A 31 -1.65 -6.88 -1.09
CA ALA A 31 -1.22 -7.96 -0.20
C ALA A 31 -1.75 -7.77 1.23
N LEU A 32 -2.11 -6.54 1.62
CA LEU A 32 -2.67 -6.24 2.93
C LEU A 32 -4.21 -6.21 2.92
N ALA A 33 -4.84 -6.44 1.78
CA ALA A 33 -6.30 -6.28 1.64
C ALA A 33 -7.09 -7.27 2.51
N ASP A 34 -6.56 -8.46 2.76
CA ASP A 34 -7.26 -9.52 3.50
C ASP A 34 -6.98 -9.47 5.01
N GLY A 35 -6.19 -8.54 5.48
CA GLY A 35 -5.92 -8.37 6.89
C GLY A 35 -4.44 -8.16 7.18
N PRO A 36 -4.08 -8.10 8.48
CA PRO A 36 -2.70 -7.85 8.90
C PRO A 36 -1.72 -8.92 8.41
N VAL A 37 -0.51 -8.49 8.02
CA VAL A 37 0.54 -9.38 7.54
C VAL A 37 1.86 -8.98 8.18
N PHE A 38 2.62 -9.97 8.67
CA PHE A 38 3.96 -9.75 9.17
C PHE A 38 4.94 -9.45 8.03
N PHE A 39 5.96 -8.66 8.34
CA PHE A 39 6.94 -8.21 7.35
C PHE A 39 7.55 -9.36 6.53
N ALA A 40 7.97 -10.43 7.20
CA ALA A 40 8.61 -11.56 6.52
C ALA A 40 7.66 -12.25 5.54
N LYS A 41 6.38 -12.41 5.92
CA LYS A 41 5.37 -12.99 5.03
C LYS A 41 5.06 -12.05 3.87
N LEU A 42 4.98 -10.76 4.14
CA LEU A 42 4.72 -9.76 3.10
C LEU A 42 5.82 -9.79 2.04
N GLN A 43 7.08 -9.88 2.47
CA GLN A 43 8.20 -9.99 1.54
C GLN A 43 8.13 -11.27 0.71
N ARG A 44 7.73 -12.40 1.31
CA ARG A 44 7.56 -13.65 0.57
C ARG A 44 6.43 -13.59 -0.47
N CYS A 45 5.39 -12.82 -0.20
CA CYS A 45 4.28 -12.63 -1.12
C CYS A 45 4.59 -11.75 -2.32
N LEU A 46 5.75 -11.08 -2.31
CA LEU A 46 6.15 -10.11 -3.33
C LEU A 46 7.50 -10.53 -3.93
N PRO A 47 7.53 -11.56 -4.79
CA PRO A 47 8.78 -12.08 -5.33
C PRO A 47 9.62 -11.02 -6.02
N GLY A 48 10.89 -10.95 -5.65
CA GLY A 48 11.84 -9.99 -6.22
C GLY A 48 11.95 -8.68 -5.46
N ILE A 49 11.09 -8.41 -4.47
CA ILE A 49 11.22 -7.18 -3.67
C ILE A 49 12.35 -7.34 -2.65
N SER A 50 13.20 -6.32 -2.54
CA SER A 50 14.21 -6.28 -1.49
C SER A 50 13.59 -5.79 -0.17
N ALA A 51 14.22 -6.16 0.94
CA ALA A 51 13.79 -5.65 2.24
C ALA A 51 13.86 -4.13 2.30
N LYS A 52 14.87 -3.53 1.67
CA LYS A 52 15.02 -2.07 1.60
C LYS A 52 13.85 -1.41 0.89
N VAL A 53 13.49 -1.89 -0.30
CA VAL A 53 12.39 -1.32 -1.08
C VAL A 53 11.05 -1.51 -0.37
N LEU A 54 10.81 -2.69 0.21
CA LEU A 54 9.59 -2.94 0.98
C LEU A 54 9.51 -1.99 2.18
N THR A 55 10.59 -1.84 2.93
CA THR A 55 10.64 -0.95 4.09
C THR A 55 10.38 0.50 3.70
N GLU A 56 11.01 0.98 2.62
CA GLU A 56 10.83 2.36 2.14
C GLU A 56 9.37 2.63 1.77
N ASN A 57 8.73 1.73 1.04
CA ASN A 57 7.33 1.89 0.65
C ASN A 57 6.39 1.83 1.85
N LEU A 58 6.63 0.91 2.79
CA LEU A 58 5.82 0.81 4.00
C LEU A 58 5.94 2.06 4.86
N HIS A 59 7.14 2.66 4.95
CA HIS A 59 7.32 3.93 5.67
C HIS A 59 6.52 5.07 5.03
N VAL A 60 6.52 5.16 3.70
CA VAL A 60 5.69 6.15 2.98
C VAL A 60 4.22 5.95 3.33
N PHE A 61 3.72 4.73 3.27
CA PHE A 61 2.32 4.44 3.57
C PHE A 61 1.98 4.72 5.04
N ASP A 62 2.87 4.39 5.96
CA ASP A 62 2.67 4.60 7.40
C ASP A 62 2.56 6.09 7.72
N ARG A 63 3.52 6.90 7.27
CA ARG A 63 3.50 8.34 7.57
C ARG A 63 2.40 9.11 6.84
N ASN A 64 1.79 8.53 5.81
CA ASN A 64 0.66 9.12 5.10
C ASN A 64 -0.69 8.52 5.50
N GLY A 65 -0.70 7.69 6.53
CA GLY A 65 -1.94 7.21 7.13
C GLY A 65 -2.67 6.13 6.35
N LEU A 66 -2.00 5.41 5.45
CA LEU A 66 -2.59 4.32 4.68
C LEU A 66 -2.39 2.97 5.33
N VAL A 67 -1.31 2.81 6.08
CA VAL A 67 -0.90 1.56 6.72
C VAL A 67 -0.56 1.84 8.17
N ARG A 68 -0.86 0.88 9.04
CA ARG A 68 -0.49 0.90 10.46
C ARG A 68 0.64 -0.09 10.67
N ARG A 69 1.68 0.36 11.37
CA ARG A 69 2.81 -0.46 11.76
C ARG A 69 2.62 -0.89 13.22
N ASN A 70 2.67 -2.17 13.47
CA ASN A 70 2.49 -2.71 14.81
C ASN A 70 3.66 -3.62 15.17
N VAL A 71 4.45 -3.19 16.16
CA VAL A 71 5.62 -3.93 16.62
C VAL A 71 5.21 -4.87 17.74
N HIS A 72 5.48 -6.16 17.57
CA HIS A 72 5.24 -7.16 18.61
C HIS A 72 6.51 -7.36 19.44
N ALA A 73 6.38 -7.31 20.76
CA ALA A 73 7.49 -7.44 21.70
C ALA A 73 7.90 -8.91 21.91
N THR A 74 8.19 -9.59 20.80
CA THR A 74 8.73 -10.95 20.80
C THR A 74 10.26 -10.92 20.79
N VAL A 75 10.91 -12.08 20.89
CA VAL A 75 12.37 -12.19 20.83
C VAL A 75 12.73 -13.17 19.72
N PRO A 76 13.23 -12.67 18.56
CA PRO A 76 13.40 -11.26 18.18
C PRO A 76 12.06 -10.56 17.93
N PRO A 77 12.03 -9.21 17.98
CA PRO A 77 10.81 -8.47 17.69
C PRO A 77 10.33 -8.72 16.26
N THR A 78 9.00 -8.77 16.08
CA THR A 78 8.37 -8.90 14.78
C THR A 78 7.50 -7.68 14.50
N VAL A 79 7.33 -7.34 13.22
CA VAL A 79 6.55 -6.19 12.80
C VAL A 79 5.43 -6.64 11.89
N GLU A 80 4.22 -6.26 12.25
CA GLU A 80 3.01 -6.55 11.49
C GLU A 80 2.47 -5.26 10.88
N TYR A 81 2.00 -5.34 9.64
CA TYR A 81 1.40 -4.21 8.94
C TYR A 81 -0.05 -4.50 8.61
N SER A 82 -0.87 -3.47 8.69
CA SER A 82 -2.29 -3.56 8.33
C SER A 82 -2.74 -2.26 7.68
N LEU A 83 -3.82 -2.33 6.91
CA LEU A 83 -4.43 -1.14 6.34
C LEU A 83 -5.17 -0.36 7.42
N THR A 84 -5.11 0.97 7.33
CA THR A 84 -6.01 1.86 8.07
C THR A 84 -7.34 1.94 7.34
N ASP A 85 -8.34 2.61 7.93
CA ASP A 85 -9.60 2.89 7.24
C ASP A 85 -9.37 3.60 5.91
N ARG A 86 -8.43 4.55 5.89
CA ARG A 86 -8.05 5.26 4.67
C ARG A 86 -7.45 4.32 3.63
N GLY A 87 -6.59 3.40 4.08
CA GLY A 87 -6.01 2.38 3.21
C GLY A 87 -7.05 1.42 2.65
N GLU A 88 -8.01 1.01 3.45
CA GLU A 88 -9.11 0.16 3.00
C GLU A 88 -9.98 0.85 1.95
N LYS A 89 -10.25 2.13 2.12
CA LYS A 89 -10.98 2.91 1.12
C LYS A 89 -10.22 2.99 -0.20
N LEU A 90 -8.91 3.12 -0.12
CA LEU A 90 -8.07 3.10 -1.32
C LEU A 90 -8.15 1.75 -2.04
N ILE A 91 -8.15 0.63 -1.29
CA ILE A 91 -8.32 -0.69 -1.89
C ILE A 91 -9.65 -0.80 -2.65
N HIS A 92 -10.73 -0.28 -2.10
CA HIS A 92 -12.03 -0.28 -2.80
C HIS A 92 -11.96 0.46 -4.13
N VAL A 93 -11.29 1.61 -4.17
CA VAL A 93 -11.07 2.36 -5.41
C VAL A 93 -10.26 1.52 -6.40
N MET A 94 -9.19 0.89 -5.95
CA MET A 94 -8.33 0.06 -6.81
C MET A 94 -9.09 -1.14 -7.39
N GLN A 95 -9.94 -1.77 -6.60
CA GLN A 95 -10.78 -2.87 -7.06
C GLN A 95 -11.76 -2.41 -8.13
N GLY A 96 -12.32 -1.21 -7.99
CA GLY A 96 -13.18 -0.61 -9.01
C GLY A 96 -12.44 -0.36 -10.31
N ILE A 97 -11.20 0.09 -10.24
CA ILE A 97 -10.34 0.29 -11.41
C ILE A 97 -10.09 -1.06 -12.10
N ASN A 98 -9.78 -2.11 -11.35
CA ASN A 98 -9.56 -3.44 -11.91
C ASN A 98 -10.82 -3.93 -12.64
N GLY A 99 -11.99 -3.73 -12.07
CA GLY A 99 -13.26 -4.10 -12.71
C GLY A 99 -13.50 -3.34 -14.01
N TRP A 100 -13.18 -2.06 -14.03
CA TRP A 100 -13.30 -1.26 -15.25
C TRP A 100 -12.36 -1.78 -16.34
N VAL A 101 -11.11 -2.07 -15.99
CA VAL A 101 -10.11 -2.57 -16.94
C VAL A 101 -10.56 -3.94 -17.50
N ASP A 102 -11.01 -4.84 -16.64
CA ASP A 102 -11.51 -6.14 -17.08
C ASP A 102 -12.68 -5.98 -18.05
N GLY A 103 -13.61 -5.09 -17.76
CA GLY A 103 -14.72 -4.78 -18.67
C GLY A 103 -14.28 -4.23 -20.02
N PHE A 104 -13.26 -3.37 -19.99
CA PHE A 104 -12.70 -2.80 -21.21
C PHE A 104 -12.10 -3.89 -22.13
N PHE A 105 -11.48 -4.91 -21.57
CA PHE A 105 -10.89 -6.01 -22.34
C PHE A 105 -11.82 -7.20 -22.53
N GLY A 106 -13.09 -7.08 -22.15
CA GLY A 106 -14.10 -8.12 -22.36
C GLY A 106 -13.95 -9.33 -21.43
N LYS A 107 -13.38 -9.12 -20.25
CA LYS A 107 -13.17 -10.19 -19.28
C LYS A 107 -14.20 -10.18 -18.16
#